data_5c4b10713a2c5495ece79c007c4e8cdc
#
_entry.id   5c4b10713a2c5495ece79c007c4e8cdc
#
_cell.length_a   1.000
_cell.length_b   1.000
_cell.length_c   1.000
_cell.angle_alpha   90.00
_cell.angle_beta   90.00
_cell.angle_gamma   90.00
#
_symmetry.space_group_name_H-M   'P 1'
#
loop_
_entity.id
_entity.type
_entity.pdbx_description
1 polymer ?
#
loop_
_entity_poly.entity_id
_entity_poly.type
_entity_poly.pdbx_seq_one_letter_code
_entity_poly.pdbx_strand_id
1 'polypeptide(L)'
;MKVLHAFNVPRSGSGSTAASLNTIAALRAHEGVEVEVFSRSSRDLAPGLSGRLRAGMAAFYPAEAVTDFRRLLAAFRPDLVHVNELFPLISPWVLRACHAQGVPVVMTIDDYHPSCPTRNHFRAGALCTECLGGREWRAVANNCRGSLAESGVNALYNAMVRKLGLLATGVSQYITPSNFTGEWAVQHAGLPAARMNTVNPTVRLPALGVDAGRGQYIAFAGRFVPEKGVQVLLQAAALMNLPVKLSRHVSQFVTIDLPPGVDVVVTQDRAELDNFYRCARMLVLPSIWFDSFPTVGEEVMAHGVPVVGSRIGGISEMVQDGVDGLLFNAGDAAQLADLAAALWHDPARCSRLGTAARAKALARWGAASHAAQVMRVYERALGSVGVHAAQAC
;
A
#
# COMPACT_ATOMS: atom_id res chain seq x y z
N MET A 1 -20.31 8.08 15.83
CA MET A 1 -19.61 8.85 14.77
C MET A 1 -19.91 8.25 13.42
N LYS A 2 -20.31 9.07 12.45
CA LYS A 2 -20.62 8.67 11.07
C LYS A 2 -19.42 8.96 10.16
N VAL A 3 -18.91 7.96 9.49
CA VAL A 3 -17.76 8.06 8.57
C VAL A 3 -18.19 7.68 7.16
N LEU A 4 -17.97 8.56 6.19
CA LEU A 4 -18.14 8.21 4.78
C LEU A 4 -16.77 7.84 4.20
N HIS A 5 -16.61 6.58 3.83
CA HIS A 5 -15.36 6.08 3.23
C HIS A 5 -15.44 6.11 1.70
N ALA A 6 -14.52 6.82 1.03
CA ALA A 6 -14.56 6.97 -0.43
C ALA A 6 -13.28 6.47 -1.09
N PHE A 7 -13.39 5.53 -2.05
CA PHE A 7 -12.24 5.00 -2.77
C PHE A 7 -12.59 4.41 -4.14
N ASN A 8 -11.62 4.44 -5.05
CA ASN A 8 -11.72 3.81 -6.36
C ASN A 8 -11.16 2.38 -6.30
N VAL A 9 -11.88 1.42 -6.89
CA VAL A 9 -11.43 0.03 -7.01
C VAL A 9 -10.76 -0.14 -8.38
N PRO A 10 -9.46 -0.43 -8.45
CA PRO A 10 -8.78 -0.64 -9.72
C PRO A 10 -9.24 -1.93 -10.40
N ARG A 11 -9.02 -2.04 -11.72
CA ARG A 11 -9.42 -3.20 -12.53
C ARG A 11 -8.72 -4.49 -12.09
N SER A 12 -7.44 -4.41 -11.79
CA SER A 12 -6.70 -5.47 -11.11
C SER A 12 -6.77 -5.25 -9.60
N GLY A 13 -7.14 -6.24 -8.83
CA GLY A 13 -7.12 -6.14 -7.36
C GLY A 13 -5.77 -5.61 -6.88
N SER A 14 -5.79 -4.71 -5.90
CA SER A 14 -4.58 -4.11 -5.34
C SER A 14 -4.53 -4.32 -3.82
N GLY A 15 -3.31 -4.33 -3.27
CA GLY A 15 -3.11 -4.33 -1.82
C GLY A 15 -3.77 -3.13 -1.13
N SER A 16 -3.78 -1.98 -1.79
CA SER A 16 -4.46 -0.76 -1.35
C SER A 16 -5.97 -0.97 -1.16
N THR A 17 -6.65 -1.61 -2.13
CA THR A 17 -8.07 -1.92 -1.99
C THR A 17 -8.34 -2.88 -0.82
N ALA A 18 -7.50 -3.91 -0.66
CA ALA A 18 -7.62 -4.83 0.47
C ALA A 18 -7.40 -4.12 1.81
N ALA A 19 -6.39 -3.24 1.90
CA ALA A 19 -6.13 -2.42 3.08
C ALA A 19 -7.31 -1.50 3.41
N SER A 20 -7.92 -0.86 2.40
CA SER A 20 -9.12 -0.02 2.59
C SER A 20 -10.30 -0.83 3.13
N LEU A 21 -10.57 -2.02 2.58
CA LEU A 21 -11.64 -2.90 3.04
C LEU A 21 -11.39 -3.43 4.45
N ASN A 22 -10.15 -3.77 4.78
CA ASN A 22 -9.76 -4.19 6.13
C ASN A 22 -9.95 -3.04 7.14
N THR A 23 -9.58 -1.81 6.77
CA THR A 23 -9.82 -0.62 7.60
C THR A 23 -11.30 -0.39 7.84
N ILE A 24 -12.14 -0.48 6.79
CA ILE A 24 -13.60 -0.37 6.91
C ILE A 24 -14.16 -1.46 7.84
N ALA A 25 -13.70 -2.70 7.69
CA ALA A 25 -14.12 -3.80 8.55
C ALA A 25 -13.74 -3.57 10.02
N ALA A 26 -12.50 -3.09 10.26
CA ALA A 26 -12.01 -2.76 11.60
C ALA A 26 -12.82 -1.61 12.25
N LEU A 27 -13.15 -0.58 11.48
CA LEU A 27 -13.97 0.55 11.94
C LEU A 27 -15.42 0.16 12.22
N ARG A 28 -16.03 -0.70 11.39
CA ARG A 28 -17.39 -1.21 11.61
C ARG A 28 -17.50 -2.10 12.85
N ALA A 29 -16.39 -2.75 13.23
CA ALA A 29 -16.31 -3.52 14.46
C ALA A 29 -16.03 -2.65 15.70
N HIS A 30 -15.69 -1.36 15.51
CA HIS A 30 -15.43 -0.43 16.61
C HIS A 30 -16.73 0.18 17.10
N GLU A 31 -16.95 0.11 18.40
CA GLU A 31 -18.19 0.61 19.04
C GLU A 31 -18.43 2.09 18.73
N GLY A 32 -19.67 2.44 18.40
CA GLY A 32 -20.09 3.81 18.15
C GLY A 32 -19.68 4.39 16.78
N VAL A 33 -19.17 3.57 15.85
CA VAL A 33 -18.79 4.01 14.50
C VAL A 33 -19.73 3.41 13.44
N GLU A 34 -20.39 4.28 12.68
CA GLU A 34 -21.20 3.93 11.51
C GLU A 34 -20.42 4.27 10.24
N VAL A 35 -20.19 3.28 9.36
CA VAL A 35 -19.41 3.47 8.15
C VAL A 35 -20.25 3.23 6.90
N GLU A 36 -20.44 4.28 6.11
CA GLU A 36 -21.00 4.24 4.76
C GLU A 36 -19.87 4.26 3.73
N VAL A 37 -20.11 3.68 2.55
CA VAL A 37 -19.07 3.51 1.52
C VAL A 37 -19.51 4.10 0.21
N PHE A 38 -18.70 5.01 -0.33
CA PHE A 38 -18.77 5.50 -1.69
C PHE A 38 -17.63 4.92 -2.52
N SER A 39 -17.92 4.03 -3.44
CA SER A 39 -16.89 3.46 -4.32
C SER A 39 -17.26 3.54 -5.79
N ARG A 40 -16.22 3.56 -6.64
CA ARG A 40 -16.34 3.41 -8.09
C ARG A 40 -15.37 2.33 -8.53
N SER A 41 -15.79 1.50 -9.45
CA SER A 41 -14.95 0.40 -9.94
C SER A 41 -14.49 0.66 -11.38
N SER A 42 -13.17 0.61 -11.58
CA SER A 42 -12.61 0.66 -12.92
C SER A 42 -12.95 -0.59 -13.76
N ARG A 43 -13.52 -1.63 -13.14
CA ARG A 43 -14.04 -2.83 -13.83
C ARG A 43 -15.31 -2.53 -14.60
N ASP A 44 -16.08 -1.52 -14.16
CA ASP A 44 -17.35 -1.10 -14.78
C ASP A 44 -17.14 -0.28 -16.07
N LEU A 45 -15.89 0.11 -16.35
CA LEU A 45 -15.54 0.76 -17.60
C LEU A 45 -15.54 -0.25 -18.76
N ALA A 46 -16.16 0.14 -19.87
CA ALA A 46 -16.13 -0.65 -21.10
C ALA A 46 -14.68 -1.00 -21.50
N PRO A 47 -14.42 -2.19 -22.03
CA PRO A 47 -13.10 -2.52 -22.56
C PRO A 47 -12.80 -1.66 -23.82
N GLY A 48 -11.49 -1.47 -24.10
CA GLY A 48 -11.05 -0.79 -25.32
C GLY A 48 -10.94 0.73 -25.19
N LEU A 49 -10.99 1.42 -26.35
CA LEU A 49 -10.69 2.84 -26.46
C LEU A 49 -11.75 3.72 -25.76
N SER A 50 -13.03 3.37 -25.86
CA SER A 50 -14.13 4.13 -25.24
C SER A 50 -14.00 4.18 -23.71
N GLY A 51 -13.66 3.06 -23.07
CA GLY A 51 -13.44 3.02 -21.62
C GLY A 51 -12.20 3.82 -21.20
N ARG A 52 -11.12 3.79 -22.01
CA ARG A 52 -9.92 4.59 -21.75
C ARG A 52 -10.19 6.09 -21.87
N LEU A 53 -10.95 6.52 -22.89
CA LEU A 53 -11.36 7.91 -23.06
C LEU A 53 -12.25 8.37 -21.89
N ARG A 54 -13.23 7.56 -21.50
CA ARG A 54 -14.09 7.86 -20.35
C ARG A 54 -13.28 7.97 -19.06
N ALA A 55 -12.35 7.06 -18.80
CA ALA A 55 -11.45 7.15 -17.65
C ALA A 55 -10.56 8.39 -17.70
N GLY A 56 -10.03 8.73 -18.87
CA GLY A 56 -9.21 9.93 -19.07
C GLY A 56 -9.97 11.22 -18.78
N MET A 57 -11.21 11.35 -19.28
CA MET A 57 -12.06 12.51 -18.97
C MET A 57 -12.47 12.55 -17.50
N ALA A 58 -12.87 11.41 -16.93
CA ALA A 58 -13.26 11.30 -15.53
C ALA A 58 -12.12 11.64 -14.57
N ALA A 59 -10.87 11.41 -14.97
CA ALA A 59 -9.70 11.77 -14.16
C ALA A 59 -9.67 13.27 -13.83
N PHE A 60 -10.08 14.14 -14.76
CA PHE A 60 -10.06 15.59 -14.55
C PHE A 60 -11.30 16.09 -13.81
N TYR A 61 -12.50 15.71 -14.25
CA TYR A 61 -13.75 16.07 -13.58
C TYR A 61 -14.86 15.04 -13.86
N PRO A 62 -15.04 14.03 -12.99
CA PRO A 62 -16.12 13.06 -13.11
C PRO A 62 -17.44 13.65 -12.59
N ALA A 63 -18.15 14.43 -13.39
CA ALA A 63 -19.34 15.17 -12.99
C ALA A 63 -20.40 14.27 -12.30
N GLU A 64 -20.64 13.07 -12.86
CA GLU A 64 -21.55 12.08 -12.30
C GLU A 64 -21.11 11.63 -10.90
N ALA A 65 -19.85 11.20 -10.74
CA ALA A 65 -19.34 10.75 -9.46
C ALA A 65 -19.34 11.86 -8.41
N VAL A 66 -18.99 13.10 -8.79
CA VAL A 66 -19.03 14.25 -7.88
C VAL A 66 -20.48 14.58 -7.47
N THR A 67 -21.45 14.48 -8.39
CA THR A 67 -22.86 14.70 -8.09
C THR A 67 -23.41 13.64 -7.16
N ASP A 68 -23.13 12.36 -7.42
CA ASP A 68 -23.56 11.26 -6.57
C ASP A 68 -22.92 11.33 -5.18
N PHE A 69 -21.63 11.67 -5.13
CA PHE A 69 -20.95 11.89 -3.86
C PHE A 69 -21.59 13.02 -3.05
N ARG A 70 -21.93 14.15 -3.68
CA ARG A 70 -22.63 15.27 -3.00
C ARG A 70 -24.01 14.87 -2.49
N ARG A 71 -24.76 14.05 -3.25
CA ARG A 71 -26.07 13.54 -2.82
C ARG A 71 -25.91 12.64 -1.59
N LEU A 72 -24.93 11.72 -1.62
CA LEU A 72 -24.66 10.84 -0.49
C LEU A 72 -24.17 11.62 0.73
N LEU A 73 -23.27 12.60 0.54
CA LEU A 73 -22.78 13.48 1.61
C LEU A 73 -23.93 14.21 2.31
N ALA A 74 -24.89 14.76 1.54
CA ALA A 74 -26.07 15.45 2.08
C ALA A 74 -27.07 14.51 2.77
N ALA A 75 -27.24 13.28 2.25
CA ALA A 75 -28.19 12.31 2.80
C ALA A 75 -27.64 11.63 4.07
N PHE A 76 -26.40 11.19 4.05
CA PHE A 76 -25.76 10.48 5.16
C PHE A 76 -25.33 11.41 6.29
N ARG A 77 -24.94 12.65 5.96
CA ARG A 77 -24.43 13.67 6.89
C ARG A 77 -23.29 13.13 7.77
N PRO A 78 -22.18 12.70 7.18
CA PRO A 78 -21.06 12.17 7.94
C PRO A 78 -20.40 13.25 8.81
N ASP A 79 -19.89 12.84 9.96
CA ASP A 79 -19.02 13.69 10.79
C ASP A 79 -17.66 13.90 10.14
N LEU A 80 -17.22 12.92 9.33
CA LEU A 80 -15.92 12.90 8.67
C LEU A 80 -15.96 12.06 7.38
N VAL A 81 -15.17 12.47 6.38
CA VAL A 81 -14.93 11.68 5.16
C VAL A 81 -13.52 11.11 5.18
N HIS A 82 -13.38 9.80 4.99
CA HIS A 82 -12.08 9.15 4.79
C HIS A 82 -11.92 8.77 3.34
N VAL A 83 -10.88 9.29 2.69
CA VAL A 83 -10.59 9.00 1.28
C VAL A 83 -9.29 8.21 1.14
N ASN A 84 -9.28 7.28 0.19
CA ASN A 84 -8.08 6.55 -0.22
C ASN A 84 -7.79 6.89 -1.69
N GLU A 85 -7.72 5.91 -2.55
CA GLU A 85 -7.52 6.03 -3.98
C GLU A 85 -8.69 6.77 -4.66
N LEU A 86 -8.47 7.99 -5.15
CA LEU A 86 -9.51 8.79 -5.83
C LEU A 86 -9.43 8.73 -7.37
N PHE A 87 -8.30 8.28 -7.91
CA PHE A 87 -8.08 8.21 -9.36
C PHE A 87 -8.50 6.84 -9.93
N PRO A 88 -9.10 6.75 -11.12
CA PRO A 88 -9.45 7.85 -12.02
C PRO A 88 -10.91 8.30 -11.88
N LEU A 89 -11.80 7.58 -11.21
CA LEU A 89 -13.26 7.71 -11.35
C LEU A 89 -13.93 8.58 -10.27
N ILE A 90 -13.24 8.90 -9.17
CA ILE A 90 -13.81 9.74 -8.10
C ILE A 90 -13.27 11.17 -8.16
N SER A 91 -11.98 11.36 -8.36
CA SER A 91 -11.27 12.64 -8.46
C SER A 91 -11.21 13.47 -7.14
N PRO A 92 -10.14 14.25 -6.93
CA PRO A 92 -9.99 15.13 -5.76
C PRO A 92 -11.00 16.27 -5.65
N TRP A 93 -11.86 16.45 -6.63
CA TRP A 93 -12.96 17.44 -6.54
C TRP A 93 -13.98 17.11 -5.46
N VAL A 94 -14.07 15.84 -5.00
CA VAL A 94 -14.88 15.47 -3.83
C VAL A 94 -14.38 16.13 -2.54
N LEU A 95 -13.07 16.44 -2.44
CA LEU A 95 -12.50 17.16 -1.30
C LEU A 95 -13.06 18.57 -1.18
N ARG A 96 -13.27 19.27 -2.33
CA ARG A 96 -13.93 20.56 -2.34
C ARG A 96 -15.40 20.48 -1.95
N ALA A 97 -16.09 19.39 -2.30
CA ALA A 97 -17.46 19.17 -1.87
C ALA A 97 -17.57 19.01 -0.33
N CYS A 98 -16.62 18.29 0.27
CA CYS A 98 -16.52 18.17 1.73
C CYS A 98 -16.25 19.54 2.38
N HIS A 99 -15.25 20.27 1.85
CA HIS A 99 -14.90 21.59 2.37
C HIS A 99 -16.08 22.57 2.33
N ALA A 100 -16.84 22.58 1.22
CA ALA A 100 -18.03 23.44 1.06
C ALA A 100 -19.15 23.14 2.08
N GLN A 101 -19.17 21.96 2.68
CA GLN A 101 -20.11 21.55 3.73
C GLN A 101 -19.49 21.54 5.13
N GLY A 102 -18.26 22.00 5.29
CA GLY A 102 -17.55 22.00 6.56
C GLY A 102 -17.20 20.61 7.11
N VAL A 103 -17.21 19.56 6.26
CA VAL A 103 -16.92 18.19 6.66
C VAL A 103 -15.42 17.93 6.54
N PRO A 104 -14.72 17.59 7.65
CA PRO A 104 -13.30 17.30 7.62
C PRO A 104 -12.98 16.04 6.82
N VAL A 105 -11.79 16.03 6.22
CA VAL A 105 -11.33 14.92 5.39
C VAL A 105 -10.06 14.32 5.97
N VAL A 106 -10.03 13.01 6.13
CA VAL A 106 -8.81 12.22 6.32
C VAL A 106 -8.46 11.52 5.01
N MET A 107 -7.19 11.51 4.63
CA MET A 107 -6.74 10.85 3.41
C MET A 107 -5.63 9.85 3.69
N THR A 108 -5.84 8.60 3.30
CA THR A 108 -4.75 7.61 3.28
C THR A 108 -3.94 7.74 1.99
N ILE A 109 -2.62 7.86 2.13
CA ILE A 109 -1.63 7.87 1.05
C ILE A 109 -0.77 6.61 1.24
N ASP A 110 -1.03 5.60 0.43
CA ASP A 110 -0.37 4.30 0.48
C ASP A 110 0.56 4.02 -0.71
N ASP A 111 0.67 4.99 -1.62
CA ASP A 111 1.58 5.00 -2.76
C ASP A 111 2.16 6.41 -3.00
N TYR A 112 2.88 6.59 -4.09
CA TYR A 112 3.56 7.85 -4.42
C TYR A 112 2.80 8.71 -5.45
N HIS A 113 1.49 8.53 -5.57
CA HIS A 113 0.68 9.32 -6.52
C HIS A 113 0.80 10.85 -6.37
N PRO A 114 1.06 11.44 -5.19
CA PRO A 114 1.22 12.89 -5.09
C PRO A 114 2.48 13.43 -5.77
N SER A 115 3.50 12.57 -6.01
CA SER A 115 4.80 12.97 -6.53
C SER A 115 5.24 12.22 -7.81
N CYS A 116 4.53 11.16 -8.19
CA CYS A 116 4.87 10.34 -9.37
C CYS A 116 3.60 9.97 -10.18
N PRO A 117 3.51 10.31 -11.47
CA PRO A 117 2.38 9.95 -12.32
C PRO A 117 2.14 8.44 -12.47
N THR A 118 3.18 7.61 -12.32
CA THR A 118 3.07 6.14 -12.28
C THR A 118 2.93 5.56 -10.89
N ARG A 119 3.05 6.38 -9.84
CA ARG A 119 2.83 6.07 -8.42
C ARG A 119 3.87 5.19 -7.74
N ASN A 120 4.96 4.85 -8.40
CA ASN A 120 5.92 3.89 -7.86
C ASN A 120 7.38 4.38 -7.83
N HIS A 121 7.68 5.54 -8.41
CA HIS A 121 9.05 6.04 -8.53
C HIS A 121 10.03 4.98 -9.07
N PHE A 122 9.55 4.15 -10.01
CA PHE A 122 10.34 3.07 -10.58
C PHE A 122 10.21 3.05 -12.10
N ARG A 123 11.35 2.94 -12.81
CA ARG A 123 11.40 2.92 -14.28
C ARG A 123 12.65 2.20 -14.76
N ALA A 124 12.51 1.40 -15.81
CA ALA A 124 13.62 0.70 -16.45
C ALA A 124 14.52 -0.09 -15.46
N GLY A 125 13.89 -0.73 -14.45
CA GLY A 125 14.61 -1.55 -13.48
C GLY A 125 15.27 -0.79 -12.33
N ALA A 126 15.06 0.53 -12.21
CA ALA A 126 15.69 1.36 -11.19
C ALA A 126 14.73 2.40 -10.58
N LEU A 127 15.10 2.93 -9.42
CA LEU A 127 14.42 4.07 -8.80
C LEU A 127 14.46 5.29 -9.73
N CYS A 128 13.36 6.01 -9.81
CA CYS A 128 13.20 7.16 -10.69
C CYS A 128 12.58 8.35 -9.95
N THR A 129 13.26 9.48 -9.97
CA THR A 129 12.81 10.73 -9.33
C THR A 129 12.67 11.88 -10.33
N GLU A 130 12.65 11.58 -11.62
CA GLU A 130 12.70 12.62 -12.68
C GLU A 130 11.50 13.57 -12.69
N CYS A 131 10.33 13.13 -12.18
CA CYS A 131 9.12 13.93 -12.13
C CYS A 131 9.04 14.88 -10.93
N LEU A 132 9.95 14.76 -9.95
CA LEU A 132 9.95 15.61 -8.77
C LEU A 132 10.15 17.09 -9.13
N GLY A 133 9.66 17.98 -8.26
CA GLY A 133 9.79 19.43 -8.47
C GLY A 133 8.92 19.98 -9.61
N GLY A 134 7.79 19.31 -9.91
CA GLY A 134 6.84 19.80 -10.91
C GLY A 134 7.20 19.45 -12.35
N ARG A 135 8.01 18.43 -12.55
CA ARG A 135 8.46 17.96 -13.86
C ARG A 135 7.67 16.77 -14.36
N GLU A 136 6.37 16.72 -14.09
CA GLU A 136 5.47 15.61 -14.45
C GLU A 136 5.50 15.29 -15.97
N TRP A 137 5.85 16.27 -16.82
CA TRP A 137 6.03 16.08 -18.25
C TRP A 137 7.09 15.01 -18.60
N ARG A 138 8.04 14.75 -17.70
CA ARG A 138 9.00 13.66 -17.85
C ARG A 138 8.35 12.29 -17.99
N ALA A 139 7.19 12.08 -17.36
CA ALA A 139 6.45 10.83 -17.51
C ALA A 139 5.96 10.63 -18.96
N VAL A 140 5.66 11.71 -19.68
CA VAL A 140 5.30 11.67 -21.11
C VAL A 140 6.54 11.40 -21.96
N ALA A 141 7.62 12.15 -21.75
CA ALA A 141 8.87 11.99 -22.48
C ALA A 141 9.42 10.56 -22.37
N ASN A 142 9.28 9.96 -21.20
CA ASN A 142 9.74 8.59 -20.91
C ASN A 142 8.68 7.51 -21.22
N ASN A 143 7.50 7.89 -21.73
CA ASN A 143 6.38 6.98 -21.98
C ASN A 143 6.10 6.00 -20.82
N CYS A 144 6.08 6.52 -19.58
CA CYS A 144 6.08 5.71 -18.35
C CYS A 144 4.89 4.75 -18.19
N ARG A 145 3.77 4.99 -18.93
CA ARG A 145 2.57 4.12 -18.92
C ARG A 145 2.51 3.16 -20.11
N GLY A 146 3.55 3.13 -20.96
CA GLY A 146 3.56 2.34 -22.20
C GLY A 146 2.63 2.92 -23.29
N SER A 147 2.02 4.07 -23.05
CA SER A 147 1.18 4.83 -23.98
C SER A 147 1.40 6.32 -23.71
N LEU A 148 1.74 7.08 -24.74
CA LEU A 148 1.93 8.54 -24.62
C LEU A 148 0.66 9.24 -24.14
N ALA A 149 -0.52 8.79 -24.62
CA ALA A 149 -1.80 9.35 -24.19
C ALA A 149 -2.07 9.08 -22.70
N GLU A 150 -1.86 7.86 -22.22
CA GLU A 150 -2.03 7.54 -20.79
C GLU A 150 -0.99 8.25 -19.93
N SER A 151 0.26 8.33 -20.39
CA SER A 151 1.32 9.08 -19.71
C SER A 151 0.96 10.57 -19.62
N GLY A 152 0.40 11.14 -20.69
CA GLY A 152 -0.07 12.53 -20.75
C GLY A 152 -1.22 12.80 -19.78
N VAL A 153 -2.24 11.94 -19.76
CA VAL A 153 -3.37 12.06 -18.81
C VAL A 153 -2.88 12.03 -17.37
N ASN A 154 -2.02 11.06 -17.01
CA ASN A 154 -1.52 10.95 -15.64
C ASN A 154 -0.61 12.12 -15.25
N ALA A 155 0.26 12.58 -16.17
CA ALA A 155 1.12 13.73 -15.93
C ALA A 155 0.31 15.02 -15.72
N LEU A 156 -0.67 15.27 -16.60
CA LEU A 156 -1.53 16.45 -16.51
C LEU A 156 -2.40 16.42 -15.25
N TYR A 157 -2.95 15.24 -14.90
CA TYR A 157 -3.70 15.05 -13.65
C TYR A 157 -2.83 15.41 -12.42
N ASN A 158 -1.62 14.86 -12.31
CA ASN A 158 -0.73 15.15 -11.19
C ASN A 158 -0.36 16.65 -11.15
N ALA A 159 -0.03 17.24 -12.29
CA ALA A 159 0.27 18.67 -12.38
C ALA A 159 -0.92 19.55 -11.96
N MET A 160 -2.15 19.19 -12.37
CA MET A 160 -3.38 19.87 -11.98
C MET A 160 -3.60 19.78 -10.45
N VAL A 161 -3.56 18.57 -9.91
CA VAL A 161 -3.76 18.33 -8.46
C VAL A 161 -2.77 19.13 -7.62
N ARG A 162 -1.48 19.12 -8.02
CA ARG A 162 -0.42 19.86 -7.35
C ARG A 162 -0.61 21.37 -7.50
N LYS A 163 -0.80 21.89 -8.73
CA LYS A 163 -0.92 23.33 -8.98
C LYS A 163 -2.15 23.95 -8.31
N LEU A 164 -3.26 23.23 -8.26
CA LEU A 164 -4.49 23.67 -7.59
C LEU A 164 -4.45 23.41 -6.07
N GLY A 165 -3.40 22.80 -5.54
CA GLY A 165 -3.24 22.49 -4.12
C GLY A 165 -4.36 21.59 -3.56
N LEU A 166 -5.02 20.78 -4.40
CA LEU A 166 -6.25 20.06 -4.01
C LEU A 166 -6.03 19.14 -2.82
N LEU A 167 -4.88 18.48 -2.75
CA LEU A 167 -4.54 17.65 -1.59
C LEU A 167 -4.14 18.53 -0.40
N ALA A 168 -3.20 19.44 -0.57
CA ALA A 168 -2.65 20.24 0.52
C ALA A 168 -3.71 21.08 1.29
N THR A 169 -4.73 21.57 0.60
CA THR A 169 -5.79 22.41 1.18
C THR A 169 -7.07 21.64 1.51
N GLY A 170 -7.37 20.56 0.80
CA GLY A 170 -8.65 19.83 0.92
C GLY A 170 -8.65 18.72 1.97
N VAL A 171 -7.50 18.45 2.64
CA VAL A 171 -7.35 17.33 3.59
C VAL A 171 -6.97 17.86 4.96
N SER A 172 -7.72 17.44 5.98
CA SER A 172 -7.50 17.83 7.39
C SER A 172 -6.35 17.06 8.03
N GLN A 173 -6.28 15.73 7.79
CA GLN A 173 -5.23 14.84 8.28
C GLN A 173 -4.89 13.79 7.23
N TYR A 174 -3.64 13.35 7.20
CA TYR A 174 -3.19 12.25 6.33
C TYR A 174 -2.83 11.03 7.15
N ILE A 175 -3.06 9.86 6.60
CA ILE A 175 -2.57 8.58 7.08
C ILE A 175 -1.59 8.03 6.06
N THR A 176 -0.41 7.60 6.51
CA THR A 176 0.58 6.91 5.69
C THR A 176 0.96 5.58 6.34
N PRO A 177 1.24 4.53 5.53
CA PRO A 177 1.54 3.19 6.06
C PRO A 177 2.89 3.09 6.77
N SER A 178 3.81 4.04 6.49
CA SER A 178 5.13 4.14 7.10
C SER A 178 5.54 5.60 7.26
N ASN A 179 6.51 5.88 8.14
CA ASN A 179 7.11 7.20 8.26
C ASN A 179 7.80 7.60 6.96
N PHE A 180 8.49 6.65 6.30
CA PHE A 180 9.13 6.87 5.01
C PHE A 180 8.14 7.46 3.98
N THR A 181 6.95 6.87 3.84
CA THR A 181 5.94 7.37 2.90
C THR A 181 5.44 8.76 3.29
N GLY A 182 5.27 9.02 4.59
CA GLY A 182 4.88 10.34 5.11
C GLY A 182 5.93 11.42 4.85
N GLU A 183 7.17 11.15 5.19
CA GLU A 183 8.32 12.04 4.95
C GLU A 183 8.52 12.32 3.47
N TRP A 184 8.37 11.28 2.63
CA TRP A 184 8.41 11.43 1.17
C TRP A 184 7.32 12.38 0.66
N ALA A 185 6.08 12.23 1.15
CA ALA A 185 4.96 13.08 0.76
C ALA A 185 5.16 14.54 1.20
N VAL A 186 5.72 14.77 2.39
CA VAL A 186 6.10 16.12 2.86
C VAL A 186 7.19 16.71 1.98
N GLN A 187 8.28 15.99 1.78
CA GLN A 187 9.46 16.50 1.09
C GLN A 187 9.23 16.70 -0.42
N HIS A 188 8.47 15.80 -1.07
CA HIS A 188 8.40 15.75 -2.52
C HIS A 188 7.03 16.12 -3.11
N ALA A 189 5.96 16.08 -2.31
CA ALA A 189 4.63 16.53 -2.73
C ALA A 189 4.18 17.82 -2.04
N GLY A 190 4.98 18.36 -1.10
CA GLY A 190 4.69 19.62 -0.39
C GLY A 190 3.48 19.50 0.53
N LEU A 191 3.18 18.32 1.05
CA LEU A 191 2.09 18.14 1.99
C LEU A 191 2.50 18.56 3.40
N PRO A 192 1.58 19.11 4.23
CA PRO A 192 1.92 19.68 5.52
C PRO A 192 2.33 18.60 6.54
N ALA A 193 3.57 18.66 7.03
CA ALA A 193 4.13 17.72 8.01
C ALA A 193 3.28 17.60 9.29
N ALA A 194 2.71 18.69 9.78
CA ALA A 194 1.88 18.72 10.99
C ALA A 194 0.58 17.92 10.87
N ARG A 195 0.18 17.53 9.65
CA ARG A 195 -1.04 16.74 9.39
C ARG A 195 -0.74 15.26 9.06
N MET A 196 0.55 14.85 9.05
CA MET A 196 0.95 13.47 8.76
C MET A 196 0.81 12.58 9.99
N ASN A 197 0.27 11.39 9.78
CA ASN A 197 0.11 10.37 10.81
C ASN A 197 0.49 9.01 10.21
N THR A 198 1.38 8.30 10.87
CA THR A 198 1.74 6.94 10.48
C THR A 198 0.81 5.95 11.15
N VAL A 199 0.05 5.21 10.33
CA VAL A 199 -0.79 4.08 10.78
C VAL A 199 -0.53 2.92 9.83
N ASN A 200 0.14 1.89 10.33
CA ASN A 200 0.39 0.69 9.52
C ASN A 200 -0.92 0.03 9.08
N PRO A 201 -0.96 -0.65 7.93
CA PRO A 201 -2.12 -1.43 7.51
C PRO A 201 -2.53 -2.46 8.56
N THR A 202 -3.73 -2.98 8.45
CA THR A 202 -4.16 -4.08 9.32
C THR A 202 -4.23 -5.38 8.55
N VAL A 203 -3.84 -6.45 9.22
CA VAL A 203 -3.89 -7.80 8.67
C VAL A 203 -4.69 -8.72 9.58
N ARG A 204 -5.20 -9.80 9.00
CA ARG A 204 -5.83 -10.86 9.76
C ARG A 204 -4.77 -11.57 10.62
N LEU A 205 -4.98 -11.60 11.92
CA LEU A 205 -4.11 -12.29 12.85
C LEU A 205 -4.55 -13.76 12.97
N PRO A 206 -3.69 -14.74 12.64
CA PRO A 206 -3.98 -16.14 12.84
C PRO A 206 -4.01 -16.48 14.35
N ALA A 207 -4.95 -17.35 14.75
CA ALA A 207 -5.11 -17.75 16.16
C ALA A 207 -3.82 -18.37 16.73
N LEU A 208 -3.13 -19.19 15.92
CA LEU A 208 -1.89 -19.84 16.30
C LEU A 208 -0.74 -19.41 15.38
N GLY A 209 0.42 -19.19 15.95
CA GLY A 209 1.69 -19.05 15.23
C GLY A 209 2.27 -20.41 14.88
N VAL A 210 3.35 -20.40 14.12
CA VAL A 210 4.15 -21.56 13.77
C VAL A 210 5.56 -21.43 14.31
N ASP A 211 6.25 -22.55 14.45
CA ASP A 211 7.69 -22.59 14.68
C ASP A 211 8.41 -22.53 13.32
N ALA A 212 8.90 -21.34 12.96
CA ALA A 212 9.57 -21.11 11.68
C ALA A 212 10.85 -21.94 11.52
N GLY A 213 11.48 -22.36 12.62
CA GLY A 213 12.63 -23.27 12.59
C GLY A 213 12.35 -24.64 11.96
N ARG A 214 11.07 -25.03 11.88
CA ARG A 214 10.59 -26.25 11.21
C ARG A 214 10.11 -26.01 9.78
N GLY A 215 10.17 -24.79 9.29
CA GLY A 215 9.75 -24.45 7.94
C GLY A 215 10.54 -25.19 6.86
N GLN A 216 9.89 -25.44 5.73
CA GLN A 216 10.37 -26.35 4.68
C GLN A 216 10.99 -25.63 3.48
N TYR A 217 10.80 -24.32 3.34
CA TYR A 217 11.29 -23.54 2.21
C TYR A 217 11.41 -22.06 2.57
N ILE A 218 12.16 -21.35 1.73
CA ILE A 218 12.21 -19.89 1.68
C ILE A 218 11.05 -19.43 0.82
N ALA A 219 10.19 -18.55 1.33
CA ALA A 219 8.98 -18.12 0.66
C ALA A 219 9.15 -16.75 0.01
N PHE A 220 8.46 -16.56 -1.11
CA PHE A 220 8.12 -15.25 -1.66
C PHE A 220 6.62 -15.20 -1.95
N ALA A 221 5.96 -14.12 -1.59
CA ALA A 221 4.56 -13.88 -1.95
C ALA A 221 4.39 -12.43 -2.40
N GLY A 222 3.66 -12.23 -3.49
CA GLY A 222 3.43 -10.90 -4.04
C GLY A 222 3.22 -10.88 -5.55
N ARG A 223 3.10 -9.67 -6.11
CA ARG A 223 3.01 -9.52 -7.56
C ARG A 223 4.37 -9.81 -8.20
N PHE A 224 4.34 -10.55 -9.32
CA PHE A 224 5.54 -10.84 -10.11
C PHE A 224 5.83 -9.67 -11.06
N VAL A 225 6.26 -8.56 -10.50
CA VAL A 225 6.63 -7.32 -11.21
C VAL A 225 8.06 -6.92 -10.86
N PRO A 226 8.78 -6.26 -11.77
CA PRO A 226 10.22 -5.97 -11.60
C PRO A 226 10.54 -5.27 -10.27
N GLU A 227 9.72 -4.30 -9.86
CA GLU A 227 9.94 -3.53 -8.65
C GLU A 227 9.88 -4.36 -7.36
N LYS A 228 9.19 -5.52 -7.38
CA LYS A 228 9.18 -6.45 -6.23
C LYS A 228 10.43 -7.32 -6.13
N GLY A 229 11.37 -7.19 -7.08
CA GLY A 229 12.71 -7.76 -6.99
C GLY A 229 12.77 -9.29 -7.08
N VAL A 230 11.79 -9.93 -7.74
CA VAL A 230 11.79 -11.40 -7.91
C VAL A 230 13.11 -11.87 -8.54
N GLN A 231 13.69 -11.10 -9.47
CA GLN A 231 14.96 -11.43 -10.12
C GLN A 231 16.13 -11.48 -9.11
N VAL A 232 16.14 -10.58 -8.09
CA VAL A 232 17.13 -10.60 -7.02
C VAL A 232 17.02 -11.90 -6.21
N LEU A 233 15.80 -12.33 -5.92
CA LEU A 233 15.58 -13.61 -5.23
C LEU A 233 16.00 -14.81 -6.09
N LEU A 234 15.72 -14.81 -7.40
CA LEU A 234 16.14 -15.91 -8.29
C LEU A 234 17.66 -15.99 -8.41
N GLN A 235 18.35 -14.85 -8.47
CA GLN A 235 19.82 -14.79 -8.45
C GLN A 235 20.37 -15.32 -7.11
N ALA A 236 19.79 -14.92 -5.98
CA ALA A 236 20.16 -15.44 -4.67
C ALA A 236 19.89 -16.93 -4.55
N ALA A 237 18.76 -17.43 -5.07
CA ALA A 237 18.40 -18.84 -5.05
C ALA A 237 19.43 -19.70 -5.78
N ALA A 238 19.95 -19.24 -6.90
CA ALA A 238 21.00 -19.93 -7.65
C ALA A 238 22.34 -20.04 -6.84
N LEU A 239 22.58 -19.11 -5.92
CA LEU A 239 23.75 -19.12 -5.04
C LEU A 239 23.56 -20.01 -3.79
N MET A 240 22.32 -20.06 -3.26
CA MET A 240 22.02 -20.76 -1.99
C MET A 240 21.88 -22.27 -2.11
N ASN A 241 21.41 -22.75 -3.27
CA ASN A 241 21.00 -24.15 -3.46
C ASN A 241 20.05 -24.68 -2.35
N LEU A 242 19.07 -23.85 -1.96
CA LEU A 242 18.07 -24.12 -0.93
C LEU A 242 16.65 -24.13 -1.57
N PRO A 243 15.67 -24.83 -0.97
CA PRO A 243 14.32 -24.86 -1.51
C PRO A 243 13.65 -23.48 -1.40
N VAL A 244 13.24 -22.92 -2.53
CA VAL A 244 12.54 -21.63 -2.63
C VAL A 244 11.17 -21.85 -3.27
N LYS A 245 10.13 -21.29 -2.68
CA LYS A 245 8.78 -21.30 -3.27
C LYS A 245 8.22 -19.91 -3.44
N LEU A 246 7.70 -19.66 -4.64
CA LEU A 246 7.08 -18.40 -5.02
C LEU A 246 5.57 -18.58 -5.07
N SER A 247 4.81 -17.90 -4.20
CA SER A 247 3.36 -17.91 -4.27
C SER A 247 2.87 -16.96 -5.36
N ARG A 248 2.04 -17.48 -6.26
CA ARG A 248 1.39 -16.75 -7.34
C ARG A 248 -0.13 -16.91 -7.24
N HIS A 249 -0.86 -15.81 -7.25
CA HIS A 249 -2.31 -15.89 -7.35
C HIS A 249 -2.74 -16.42 -8.71
N VAL A 250 -3.78 -17.23 -8.75
CA VAL A 250 -4.29 -17.88 -9.98
C VAL A 250 -4.55 -16.91 -11.14
N SER A 251 -4.92 -15.67 -10.85
CA SER A 251 -5.17 -14.64 -11.87
C SER A 251 -3.91 -14.05 -12.51
N GLN A 252 -2.71 -14.40 -12.04
CA GLN A 252 -1.45 -13.88 -12.57
C GLN A 252 -0.82 -14.93 -13.50
N PHE A 253 -0.71 -14.60 -14.78
CA PHE A 253 0.02 -15.41 -15.76
C PHE A 253 1.39 -14.77 -15.98
N VAL A 254 2.44 -15.41 -15.47
CA VAL A 254 3.82 -14.98 -15.68
C VAL A 254 4.66 -16.21 -16.01
N THR A 255 5.38 -16.14 -17.12
CA THR A 255 6.42 -17.10 -17.44
C THR A 255 7.74 -16.56 -16.93
N ILE A 256 8.40 -17.31 -16.05
CA ILE A 256 9.69 -16.95 -15.46
C ILE A 256 10.60 -18.18 -15.59
N ASP A 257 11.82 -17.96 -16.05
CA ASP A 257 12.85 -19.01 -16.02
C ASP A 257 13.28 -19.21 -14.56
N LEU A 258 13.06 -20.42 -14.05
CA LEU A 258 13.34 -20.77 -12.67
C LEU A 258 14.66 -21.54 -12.57
N PRO A 259 15.57 -21.13 -11.68
CA PRO A 259 16.74 -21.92 -11.38
C PRO A 259 16.36 -23.23 -10.63
N PRO A 260 17.24 -24.24 -10.59
CA PRO A 260 17.02 -25.44 -9.81
C PRO A 260 16.67 -25.13 -8.35
N GLY A 261 15.72 -25.88 -7.76
CA GLY A 261 15.28 -25.71 -6.38
C GLY A 261 14.27 -24.59 -6.15
N VAL A 262 13.82 -23.92 -7.21
CA VAL A 262 12.76 -22.89 -7.15
C VAL A 262 11.48 -23.42 -7.77
N ASP A 263 10.39 -23.40 -7.00
CA ASP A 263 9.05 -23.81 -7.43
C ASP A 263 8.06 -22.63 -7.39
N VAL A 264 7.07 -22.64 -8.29
CA VAL A 264 5.90 -21.75 -8.22
C VAL A 264 4.71 -22.51 -7.68
N VAL A 265 4.13 -21.99 -6.60
CA VAL A 265 2.90 -22.49 -6.00
C VAL A 265 1.75 -21.55 -6.38
N VAL A 266 0.71 -22.10 -7.00
CA VAL A 266 -0.50 -21.32 -7.30
C VAL A 266 -1.37 -21.33 -6.07
N THR A 267 -1.71 -20.14 -5.53
CA THR A 267 -2.66 -19.98 -4.44
C THR A 267 -3.96 -19.38 -4.98
N GLN A 268 -5.08 -20.03 -4.70
CA GLN A 268 -6.40 -19.66 -5.22
C GLN A 268 -7.16 -18.79 -4.22
N ASP A 269 -6.98 -19.08 -2.95
CA ASP A 269 -7.70 -18.41 -1.87
C ASP A 269 -6.79 -18.10 -0.66
N ARG A 270 -7.42 -17.51 0.34
CA ARG A 270 -6.73 -17.12 1.57
C ARG A 270 -6.23 -18.31 2.40
N ALA A 271 -6.96 -19.41 2.43
CA ALA A 271 -6.57 -20.57 3.23
C ALA A 271 -5.32 -21.23 2.68
N GLU A 272 -5.21 -21.34 1.36
CA GLU A 272 -4.01 -21.82 0.67
C GLU A 272 -2.81 -20.91 0.91
N LEU A 273 -3.01 -19.59 0.86
CA LEU A 273 -1.97 -18.61 1.16
C LEU A 273 -1.52 -18.66 2.62
N ASP A 274 -2.46 -18.80 3.56
CA ASP A 274 -2.14 -18.97 4.98
C ASP A 274 -1.34 -20.27 5.22
N ASN A 275 -1.71 -21.37 4.54
CA ASN A 275 -0.94 -22.62 4.60
C ASN A 275 0.47 -22.47 3.99
N PHE A 276 0.58 -21.73 2.88
CA PHE A 276 1.86 -21.39 2.29
C PHE A 276 2.75 -20.63 3.27
N TYR A 277 2.25 -19.65 4.01
CA TYR A 277 3.00 -18.94 5.04
C TYR A 277 3.41 -19.86 6.20
N ARG A 278 2.50 -20.73 6.66
CA ARG A 278 2.74 -21.64 7.79
C ARG A 278 3.85 -22.67 7.56
N CYS A 279 4.07 -23.05 6.32
CA CYS A 279 5.12 -24.02 5.95
C CYS A 279 6.46 -23.35 5.61
N ALA A 280 6.51 -22.02 5.56
CA ALA A 280 7.72 -21.28 5.25
C ALA A 280 8.68 -21.20 6.47
N ARG A 281 9.99 -21.26 6.22
CA ARG A 281 11.02 -20.99 7.21
C ARG A 281 11.26 -19.48 7.36
N MET A 282 11.24 -18.75 6.27
CA MET A 282 11.32 -17.30 6.20
C MET A 282 10.60 -16.80 4.95
N LEU A 283 10.17 -15.56 4.97
CA LEU A 283 9.71 -14.85 3.77
C LEU A 283 10.79 -13.88 3.33
N VAL A 284 11.05 -13.84 2.00
CA VAL A 284 11.93 -12.84 1.40
C VAL A 284 11.09 -11.71 0.79
N LEU A 285 11.42 -10.47 1.12
CA LEU A 285 10.89 -9.24 0.51
C LEU A 285 12.02 -8.53 -0.24
N PRO A 286 12.34 -8.93 -1.48
CA PRO A 286 13.51 -8.44 -2.21
C PRO A 286 13.24 -7.17 -3.02
N SER A 287 12.30 -6.33 -2.57
CA SER A 287 11.88 -5.12 -3.28
C SER A 287 13.05 -4.21 -3.61
N ILE A 288 13.09 -3.71 -4.85
CA ILE A 288 14.09 -2.76 -5.35
C ILE A 288 13.52 -1.36 -5.61
N TRP A 289 12.33 -1.09 -5.08
CA TRP A 289 11.63 0.18 -5.12
C TRP A 289 11.25 0.63 -3.71
N PHE A 290 10.78 1.85 -3.57
CA PHE A 290 10.26 2.38 -2.31
C PHE A 290 8.94 1.70 -1.93
N ASP A 291 9.01 0.46 -1.44
CA ASP A 291 7.80 -0.24 -0.97
C ASP A 291 7.22 0.50 0.24
N SER A 292 5.96 0.90 0.16
CA SER A 292 5.36 1.75 1.19
C SER A 292 5.19 1.04 2.53
N PHE A 293 4.67 -0.18 2.53
CA PHE A 293 4.58 -1.13 3.66
C PHE A 293 3.90 -2.42 3.16
N PRO A 294 4.66 -3.47 2.78
CA PRO A 294 4.08 -4.64 2.13
C PRO A 294 3.29 -5.53 3.09
N THR A 295 1.97 -5.59 2.92
CA THR A 295 1.06 -6.36 3.79
C THR A 295 1.41 -7.85 3.89
N VAL A 296 2.02 -8.44 2.86
CA VAL A 296 2.51 -9.83 2.90
C VAL A 296 3.58 -10.04 3.99
N GLY A 297 4.39 -9.02 4.30
CA GLY A 297 5.35 -9.05 5.41
C GLY A 297 4.64 -9.08 6.75
N GLU A 298 3.63 -8.21 6.95
CA GLU A 298 2.80 -8.19 8.16
C GLU A 298 2.08 -9.53 8.35
N GLU A 299 1.50 -10.07 7.27
CA GLU A 299 0.79 -11.35 7.29
C GLU A 299 1.69 -12.50 7.73
N VAL A 300 2.87 -12.62 7.12
CA VAL A 300 3.79 -13.71 7.43
C VAL A 300 4.39 -13.58 8.83
N MET A 301 4.72 -12.36 9.26
CA MET A 301 5.15 -12.10 10.63
C MET A 301 4.05 -12.44 11.65
N ALA A 302 2.79 -12.21 11.33
CA ALA A 302 1.66 -12.63 12.16
C ALA A 302 1.55 -14.15 12.30
N HIS A 303 2.01 -14.93 11.33
CA HIS A 303 2.13 -16.38 11.46
C HIS A 303 3.33 -16.82 12.32
N GLY A 304 4.26 -15.93 12.64
CA GLY A 304 5.48 -16.26 13.38
C GLY A 304 6.64 -16.67 12.48
N VAL A 305 6.63 -16.25 11.23
CA VAL A 305 7.68 -16.48 10.24
C VAL A 305 8.47 -15.18 10.06
N PRO A 306 9.81 -15.19 10.23
CA PRO A 306 10.61 -13.99 10.08
C PRO A 306 10.71 -13.55 8.62
N VAL A 307 10.94 -12.24 8.42
CA VAL A 307 11.17 -11.62 7.12
C VAL A 307 12.66 -11.37 6.91
N VAL A 308 13.17 -11.73 5.71
CA VAL A 308 14.46 -11.25 5.19
C VAL A 308 14.14 -10.21 4.12
N GLY A 309 14.27 -8.94 4.46
CA GLY A 309 13.77 -7.81 3.65
C GLY A 309 14.88 -6.92 3.10
N SER A 310 14.61 -6.27 1.96
CA SER A 310 15.45 -5.19 1.44
C SER A 310 15.43 -4.00 2.39
N ARG A 311 16.58 -3.37 2.64
CA ARG A 311 16.70 -2.13 3.42
C ARG A 311 16.25 -0.93 2.57
N ILE A 312 14.94 -0.83 2.32
CA ILE A 312 14.35 0.21 1.47
C ILE A 312 12.91 0.51 1.88
N GLY A 313 12.51 1.77 1.82
CA GLY A 313 11.14 2.20 2.07
C GLY A 313 10.60 1.72 3.42
N GLY A 314 9.32 1.40 3.47
CA GLY A 314 8.63 0.90 4.65
C GLY A 314 9.09 -0.48 5.14
N ILE A 315 9.80 -1.26 4.32
CA ILE A 315 10.38 -2.54 4.76
C ILE A 315 11.41 -2.31 5.87
N SER A 316 12.19 -1.24 5.78
CA SER A 316 13.18 -0.87 6.81
C SER A 316 12.54 -0.51 8.15
N GLU A 317 11.27 -0.11 8.17
CA GLU A 317 10.50 0.16 9.39
C GLU A 317 9.73 -1.08 9.87
N MET A 318 9.32 -1.94 8.93
CA MET A 318 8.62 -3.18 9.22
C MET A 318 9.51 -4.17 9.96
N VAL A 319 10.77 -4.32 9.54
CA VAL A 319 11.72 -5.29 10.06
C VAL A 319 12.74 -4.60 10.96
N GLN A 320 12.82 -5.04 12.21
CA GLN A 320 13.91 -4.68 13.12
C GLN A 320 15.03 -5.72 12.96
N ASP A 321 16.10 -5.28 12.28
CA ASP A 321 17.23 -6.13 11.88
C ASP A 321 17.83 -6.90 13.07
N GLY A 322 17.95 -8.20 12.94
CA GLY A 322 18.46 -9.10 13.97
C GLY A 322 17.51 -9.43 15.12
N VAL A 323 16.33 -8.81 15.19
CA VAL A 323 15.34 -8.98 16.27
C VAL A 323 14.10 -9.74 15.82
N ASP A 324 13.45 -9.30 14.77
CA ASP A 324 12.22 -9.91 14.24
C ASP A 324 12.30 -10.27 12.74
N GLY A 325 13.49 -10.13 12.17
CA GLY A 325 13.86 -10.46 10.81
C GLY A 325 15.28 -10.01 10.52
N LEU A 326 15.64 -10.01 9.23
CA LEU A 326 16.95 -9.56 8.76
C LEU A 326 16.77 -8.57 7.61
N LEU A 327 17.71 -7.63 7.47
CA LEU A 327 17.72 -6.65 6.38
C LEU A 327 18.99 -6.76 5.54
N PHE A 328 18.84 -6.75 4.22
CA PHE A 328 19.93 -6.70 3.25
C PHE A 328 19.83 -5.48 2.33
N ASN A 329 20.91 -5.10 1.67
CA ASN A 329 20.92 -3.97 0.74
C ASN A 329 20.08 -4.27 -0.49
N ALA A 330 19.16 -3.38 -0.86
CA ALA A 330 18.27 -3.58 -2.00
C ALA A 330 19.03 -3.87 -3.27
N GLY A 331 18.71 -4.97 -3.96
CA GLY A 331 19.36 -5.44 -5.17
C GLY A 331 20.60 -6.33 -4.95
N ASP A 332 21.07 -6.51 -3.72
CA ASP A 332 22.24 -7.33 -3.41
C ASP A 332 21.83 -8.81 -3.22
N ALA A 333 21.87 -9.56 -4.33
CA ALA A 333 21.51 -10.97 -4.32
C ALA A 333 22.50 -11.84 -3.53
N ALA A 334 23.79 -11.47 -3.49
CA ALA A 334 24.81 -12.21 -2.74
C ALA A 334 24.58 -12.06 -1.24
N GLN A 335 24.38 -10.84 -0.74
CA GLN A 335 24.06 -10.60 0.67
C GLN A 335 22.75 -11.29 1.07
N LEU A 336 21.73 -11.26 0.21
CA LEU A 336 20.48 -12.00 0.44
C LEU A 336 20.76 -13.50 0.58
N ALA A 337 21.56 -14.08 -0.30
CA ALA A 337 21.90 -15.50 -0.27
C ALA A 337 22.62 -15.87 1.04
N ASP A 338 23.61 -15.09 1.45
CA ASP A 338 24.37 -15.31 2.67
C ASP A 338 23.47 -15.26 3.92
N LEU A 339 22.64 -14.24 4.05
CA LEU A 339 21.74 -14.07 5.18
C LEU A 339 20.68 -15.17 5.24
N ALA A 340 20.09 -15.51 4.09
CA ALA A 340 19.06 -16.55 4.04
C ALA A 340 19.66 -17.94 4.32
N ALA A 341 20.84 -18.24 3.79
CA ALA A 341 21.55 -19.51 4.07
C ALA A 341 21.96 -19.61 5.55
N ALA A 342 22.53 -18.54 6.12
CA ALA A 342 22.87 -18.50 7.54
C ALA A 342 21.65 -18.75 8.44
N LEU A 343 20.51 -18.12 8.11
CA LEU A 343 19.26 -18.30 8.86
C LEU A 343 18.65 -19.69 8.61
N TRP A 344 18.81 -20.25 7.41
CA TRP A 344 18.35 -21.60 7.08
C TRP A 344 19.06 -22.66 7.93
N HIS A 345 20.35 -22.51 8.15
CA HIS A 345 21.17 -23.46 8.92
C HIS A 345 21.13 -23.20 10.42
N ASP A 346 20.44 -22.18 10.92
CA ASP A 346 20.19 -21.92 12.35
C ASP A 346 18.68 -21.90 12.67
N PRO A 347 18.04 -23.07 12.78
CA PRO A 347 16.61 -23.17 13.12
C PRO A 347 16.23 -22.47 14.43
N ALA A 348 17.12 -22.48 15.42
CA ALA A 348 16.86 -21.85 16.72
C ALA A 348 16.80 -20.33 16.61
N ARG A 349 17.69 -19.72 15.82
CA ARG A 349 17.64 -18.29 15.50
C ARG A 349 16.37 -17.96 14.71
N CYS A 350 16.03 -18.79 13.73
CA CYS A 350 14.82 -18.62 12.93
C CYS A 350 13.55 -18.60 13.81
N SER A 351 13.42 -19.55 14.74
CA SER A 351 12.32 -19.62 15.71
C SER A 351 12.28 -18.38 16.63
N ARG A 352 13.43 -17.91 17.12
CA ARG A 352 13.48 -16.68 17.95
C ARG A 352 12.99 -15.45 17.17
N LEU A 353 13.51 -15.24 15.96
CA LEU A 353 13.09 -14.12 15.10
C LEU A 353 11.61 -14.20 14.77
N GLY A 354 11.09 -15.39 14.43
CA GLY A 354 9.69 -15.61 14.13
C GLY A 354 8.77 -15.34 15.33
N THR A 355 9.18 -15.74 16.53
CA THR A 355 8.46 -15.46 17.78
C THR A 355 8.36 -13.94 18.03
N ALA A 356 9.47 -13.21 17.85
CA ALA A 356 9.50 -11.75 18.00
C ALA A 356 8.66 -11.07 16.93
N ALA A 357 8.72 -11.55 15.67
CA ALA A 357 7.90 -11.07 14.56
C ALA A 357 6.40 -11.18 14.88
N ARG A 358 5.97 -12.34 15.38
CA ARG A 358 4.57 -12.53 15.78
C ARG A 358 4.16 -11.63 16.93
N ALA A 359 4.98 -11.49 17.95
CA ALA A 359 4.69 -10.61 19.09
C ALA A 359 4.46 -9.17 18.61
N LYS A 360 5.30 -8.65 17.70
CA LYS A 360 5.13 -7.35 17.06
C LYS A 360 3.83 -7.25 16.27
N ALA A 361 3.52 -8.26 15.43
CA ALA A 361 2.31 -8.27 14.61
C ALA A 361 1.05 -8.23 15.49
N LEU A 362 0.99 -9.05 16.54
CA LEU A 362 -0.13 -9.08 17.49
C LEU A 362 -0.32 -7.74 18.20
N ALA A 363 0.76 -7.06 18.57
CA ALA A 363 0.70 -5.79 19.28
C ALA A 363 0.28 -4.61 18.38
N ARG A 364 0.63 -4.64 17.09
CA ARG A 364 0.54 -3.46 16.24
C ARG A 364 -0.49 -3.56 15.12
N TRP A 365 -0.65 -4.72 14.46
CA TRP A 365 -1.31 -4.83 13.16
C TRP A 365 -2.68 -5.51 13.20
N GLY A 366 -3.18 -5.81 14.38
CA GLY A 366 -4.53 -6.34 14.56
C GLY A 366 -5.61 -5.29 14.33
N ALA A 367 -6.80 -5.72 13.94
CA ALA A 367 -7.93 -4.85 13.60
C ALA A 367 -8.28 -3.85 14.71
N ALA A 368 -8.32 -4.28 15.97
CA ALA A 368 -8.62 -3.41 17.10
C ALA A 368 -7.57 -2.31 17.32
N SER A 369 -6.26 -2.69 17.26
CA SER A 369 -5.16 -1.73 17.37
C SER A 369 -5.17 -0.73 16.21
N HIS A 370 -5.42 -1.19 14.99
CA HIS A 370 -5.53 -0.36 13.80
C HIS A 370 -6.71 0.62 13.92
N ALA A 371 -7.91 0.14 14.26
CA ALA A 371 -9.09 0.98 14.45
C ALA A 371 -8.82 2.09 15.48
N ALA A 372 -8.23 1.73 16.63
CA ALA A 372 -7.88 2.71 17.66
C ALA A 372 -6.89 3.77 17.17
N GLN A 373 -5.93 3.41 16.31
CA GLN A 373 -4.99 4.36 15.71
C GLN A 373 -5.69 5.28 14.71
N VAL A 374 -6.54 4.75 13.84
CA VAL A 374 -7.34 5.53 12.88
C VAL A 374 -8.28 6.49 13.60
N MET A 375 -8.93 6.03 14.68
CA MET A 375 -9.83 6.86 15.49
C MET A 375 -9.11 8.08 16.08
N ARG A 376 -7.88 7.93 16.58
CA ARG A 376 -7.07 9.08 17.04
C ARG A 376 -6.79 10.11 15.93
N VAL A 377 -6.63 9.66 14.69
CA VAL A 377 -6.48 10.56 13.54
C VAL A 377 -7.79 11.27 13.23
N TYR A 378 -8.92 10.58 13.34
CA TYR A 378 -10.24 11.16 13.15
C TYR A 378 -10.54 12.25 14.19
N GLU A 379 -10.22 12.00 15.46
CA GLU A 379 -10.36 12.99 16.55
C GLU A 379 -9.56 14.26 16.26
N ARG A 380 -8.31 14.13 15.76
CA ARG A 380 -7.49 15.28 15.33
C ARG A 380 -8.13 16.02 14.16
N ALA A 381 -8.71 15.30 13.19
CA ALA A 381 -9.38 15.94 12.06
C ALA A 381 -10.63 16.72 12.49
N LEU A 382 -11.41 16.17 13.39
CA LEU A 382 -12.59 16.83 13.97
C LEU A 382 -12.22 18.05 14.81
N GLY A 383 -11.19 17.95 15.64
CA GLY A 383 -10.69 19.06 16.45
C GLY A 383 -10.14 20.23 15.62
N SER A 384 -9.61 19.97 14.44
CA SER A 384 -9.08 21.01 13.55
C SER A 384 -10.17 21.93 12.96
N VAL A 385 -11.39 21.46 12.81
CA VAL A 385 -12.51 22.23 12.27
C VAL A 385 -13.02 23.25 13.30
N GLY A 386 -12.99 22.90 14.59
CA GLY A 386 -13.38 23.81 15.68
C GLY A 386 -12.47 25.04 15.80
N VAL A 387 -11.18 24.90 15.47
CA VAL A 387 -10.22 26.02 15.56
C VAL A 387 -10.39 27.00 14.39
N HIS A 388 -10.73 26.53 13.19
CA HIS A 388 -10.94 27.41 12.04
C HIS A 388 -12.28 28.17 12.12
N ALA A 389 -13.31 27.59 12.71
CA ALA A 389 -14.57 28.29 12.95
C ALA A 389 -14.44 29.40 13.99
N ALA A 390 -13.58 29.22 14.99
CA ALA A 390 -13.33 30.21 16.04
C ALA A 390 -12.41 31.38 15.59
N GLN A 391 -11.64 31.21 14.51
CA GLN A 391 -10.78 32.26 13.93
C GLN A 391 -11.48 33.08 12.84
N ALA A 392 -12.65 32.66 12.38
CA ALA A 392 -13.44 33.33 11.36
C ALA A 392 -14.59 34.21 11.94
N CYS A 393 -14.75 34.25 13.26
CA CYS A 393 -15.55 35.19 14.02
C CYS A 393 -14.64 36.26 14.65
#